data_839173bf9891921c54b33f43c129447b
#
_entry.id   839173bf9891921c54b33f43c129447b
#
_cell.length_a   1.000
_cell.length_b   1.000
_cell.length_c   1.000
_cell.angle_alpha   90.00
_cell.angle_beta   90.00
_cell.angle_gamma   90.00
#
_symmetry.space_group_name_H-M   'P 1'
#
loop_
_entity.id
_entity.type
_entity.pdbx_description
1 polymer ?
#
loop_
_entity_poly.entity_id
_entity_poly.type
_entity_poly.pdbx_seq_one_letter_code
_entity_poly.pdbx_strand_id
1 'polypeptide(L)'
;MTDHSPGAGKAPAVYTDGNHRDLRLDACRGLALWFIFIDHIPDNAFDWLTLRNYGFSDTTEVFVFVSGYTCMLAYGGALREQGWPTIVARALRRGFEIYAAFLLLVIAYLVLIWIAGDGRALDETNTRFFFENPGTALAHVVALQYTPVNTDILPTFVLLHLAFPAVLWLLIRNAAAALALSLLLYLMVQIYSWHVPAWPRGELYFNPMAWQILFVFGAWYADRGAGRLKTIVQSRAVLTLALLYLAFSLVITLSWQIEPLTWLIPNAVAKLIYPIYKSHLAPLRLLHFLALAAVVSRLTPRDWHGLMKPGMTAMIRCGENSLSMYCFSVLLSFAGFVILTGISGSFAMQAAVSVAGIVLMIAAATLMTWEAKLDRRGPKLF
;
A
#
# COMPACT_ATOMS: atom_id res chain seq x y z
N MET A 1 -56.03 -22.07 20.84
CA MET A 1 -55.49 -20.81 20.27
C MET A 1 -54.01 -20.80 20.55
N THR A 2 -53.23 -21.34 19.63
CA THR A 2 -51.76 -21.41 19.70
C THR A 2 -51.23 -20.40 18.72
N ASP A 3 -50.61 -19.36 19.29
CA ASP A 3 -49.98 -18.25 18.56
C ASP A 3 -48.62 -18.72 18.00
N HIS A 4 -48.51 -18.85 16.68
CA HIS A 4 -47.26 -19.10 15.98
C HIS A 4 -46.73 -17.78 15.42
N SER A 5 -45.88 -17.10 16.18
CA SER A 5 -45.07 -16.01 15.66
C SER A 5 -43.96 -16.57 14.75
N PRO A 6 -43.78 -16.11 13.49
CA PRO A 6 -42.73 -16.57 12.65
C PRO A 6 -41.39 -16.02 13.14
N GLY A 7 -40.45 -16.92 13.35
CA GLY A 7 -39.11 -16.61 13.81
C GLY A 7 -38.40 -15.60 12.93
N ALA A 8 -37.97 -14.52 13.55
CA ALA A 8 -37.03 -13.56 12.95
C ALA A 8 -35.75 -14.29 12.54
N GLY A 9 -35.54 -14.41 11.23
CA GLY A 9 -34.34 -14.98 10.67
C GLY A 9 -33.11 -14.25 11.20
N LYS A 10 -32.26 -14.95 11.91
CA LYS A 10 -30.92 -14.46 12.29
C LYS A 10 -30.20 -14.03 11.03
N ALA A 11 -29.88 -12.73 10.95
CA ALA A 11 -28.96 -12.24 9.92
C ALA A 11 -27.69 -13.10 9.93
N PRO A 12 -27.16 -13.49 8.75
CA PRO A 12 -25.98 -14.33 8.70
C PRO A 12 -24.82 -13.64 9.42
N ALA A 13 -24.09 -14.41 10.22
CA ALA A 13 -22.94 -13.93 10.96
C ALA A 13 -21.95 -13.31 9.97
N VAL A 14 -21.69 -12.03 10.13
CA VAL A 14 -20.59 -11.33 9.44
C VAL A 14 -19.32 -12.10 9.77
N TYR A 15 -18.59 -12.56 8.75
CA TYR A 15 -17.28 -13.20 8.90
C TYR A 15 -16.27 -12.18 9.42
N THR A 16 -16.32 -11.90 10.68
CA THR A 16 -15.31 -11.20 11.47
C THR A 16 -14.71 -12.23 12.39
N ASP A 17 -13.42 -12.50 12.24
CA ASP A 17 -12.68 -13.22 13.26
C ASP A 17 -12.85 -12.39 14.55
N GLY A 18 -13.63 -12.84 15.53
CA GLY A 18 -14.09 -12.23 16.79
C GLY A 18 -13.67 -10.81 17.21
N ASN A 19 -13.01 -10.04 16.34
CA ASN A 19 -12.33 -8.78 16.62
C ASN A 19 -12.61 -7.68 15.56
N HIS A 20 -13.81 -7.58 15.00
CA HIS A 20 -14.24 -6.50 14.05
C HIS A 20 -13.34 -6.25 12.82
N ARG A 21 -12.45 -7.20 12.46
CA ARG A 21 -11.45 -7.06 11.39
C ARG A 21 -12.09 -7.36 10.03
N ASP A 22 -11.92 -6.45 9.06
CA ASP A 22 -12.41 -6.65 7.69
C ASP A 22 -11.38 -7.42 6.86
N LEU A 23 -11.60 -8.74 6.68
CA LEU A 23 -10.69 -9.64 5.96
C LEU A 23 -10.45 -9.25 4.50
N ARG A 24 -11.37 -8.47 3.89
CA ARG A 24 -11.17 -7.96 2.52
C ARG A 24 -9.98 -7.02 2.44
N LEU A 25 -9.78 -6.19 3.47
CA LEU A 25 -8.65 -5.25 3.51
C LEU A 25 -7.32 -6.00 3.64
N ASP A 26 -7.29 -7.07 4.41
CA ASP A 26 -6.10 -7.91 4.53
C ASP A 26 -5.85 -8.68 3.23
N ALA A 27 -6.90 -9.20 2.57
CA ALA A 27 -6.76 -9.81 1.25
C ALA A 27 -6.22 -8.83 0.20
N CYS A 28 -6.76 -7.60 0.17
CA CYS A 28 -6.27 -6.55 -0.73
C CYS A 28 -4.80 -6.20 -0.46
N ARG A 29 -4.40 -6.09 0.83
CA ARG A 29 -2.99 -5.84 1.19
C ARG A 29 -2.09 -7.00 0.77
N GLY A 30 -2.52 -8.24 0.98
CA GLY A 30 -1.75 -9.42 0.61
C GLY A 30 -1.55 -9.54 -0.89
N LEU A 31 -2.60 -9.32 -1.68
CA LEU A 31 -2.50 -9.26 -3.14
C LEU A 31 -1.56 -8.14 -3.58
N ALA A 32 -1.70 -6.97 -2.96
CA ALA A 32 -0.84 -5.83 -3.26
C ALA A 32 0.63 -6.12 -2.95
N LEU A 33 0.95 -6.87 -1.87
CA LEU A 33 2.31 -7.30 -1.56
C LEU A 33 2.89 -8.26 -2.60
N TRP A 34 2.08 -9.18 -3.14
CA TRP A 34 2.52 -10.05 -4.23
C TRP A 34 2.83 -9.25 -5.50
N PHE A 35 2.00 -8.27 -5.83
CA PHE A 35 2.24 -7.40 -6.97
C PHE A 35 3.49 -6.52 -6.75
N ILE A 36 3.65 -5.93 -5.56
CA ILE A 36 4.86 -5.17 -5.20
C ILE A 36 6.12 -6.04 -5.37
N PHE A 37 6.09 -7.28 -4.88
CA PHE A 37 7.21 -8.21 -5.06
C PHE A 37 7.58 -8.40 -6.54
N ILE A 38 6.59 -8.69 -7.39
CA ILE A 38 6.80 -8.92 -8.83
C ILE A 38 7.31 -7.63 -9.51
N ASP A 39 6.69 -6.48 -9.21
CA ASP A 39 7.02 -5.16 -9.79
C ASP A 39 8.42 -4.66 -9.42
N HIS A 40 8.95 -5.12 -8.30
CA HIS A 40 10.27 -4.73 -7.82
C HIS A 40 11.42 -5.61 -8.35
N ILE A 41 11.13 -6.65 -9.14
CA ILE A 41 12.14 -7.43 -9.85
C ILE A 41 12.34 -6.78 -11.23
N PRO A 42 13.48 -6.10 -11.48
CA PRO A 42 13.75 -5.49 -12.77
C PRO A 42 13.70 -6.51 -13.93
N ASP A 43 13.22 -6.07 -15.08
CA ASP A 43 13.14 -6.86 -16.32
C ASP A 43 12.31 -8.17 -16.20
N ASN A 44 11.36 -8.21 -15.27
CA ASN A 44 10.49 -9.37 -15.06
C ASN A 44 9.20 -9.27 -15.87
N ALA A 45 9.04 -10.13 -16.89
CA ALA A 45 7.84 -10.15 -17.74
C ALA A 45 6.54 -10.43 -16.97
N PHE A 46 6.61 -10.95 -15.74
CA PHE A 46 5.44 -11.19 -14.89
C PHE A 46 4.88 -9.90 -14.25
N ASP A 47 5.56 -8.75 -14.39
CA ASP A 47 5.00 -7.45 -14.02
C ASP A 47 3.70 -7.14 -14.78
N TRP A 48 3.52 -7.71 -16.00
CA TRP A 48 2.27 -7.64 -16.75
C TRP A 48 1.06 -8.28 -16.04
N LEU A 49 1.25 -9.04 -14.98
CA LEU A 49 0.16 -9.56 -14.15
C LEU A 49 -0.29 -8.55 -13.08
N THR A 50 0.41 -7.45 -12.91
CA THR A 50 0.18 -6.49 -11.84
C THR A 50 -0.65 -5.29 -12.29
N LEU A 51 -1.22 -4.56 -11.32
CA LEU A 51 -2.09 -3.41 -11.61
C LEU A 51 -1.36 -2.25 -12.29
N ARG A 52 -0.04 -2.14 -12.13
CA ARG A 52 0.74 -0.99 -12.62
C ARG A 52 0.66 -0.83 -14.15
N ASN A 53 0.40 -1.92 -14.87
CA ASN A 53 0.38 -1.95 -16.32
C ASN A 53 -1.00 -1.70 -16.94
N TYR A 54 -2.05 -1.54 -16.12
CA TYR A 54 -3.44 -1.44 -16.60
C TYR A 54 -4.13 -0.13 -16.26
N GLY A 55 -3.39 0.84 -15.75
CA GLY A 55 -3.97 2.15 -15.43
C GLY A 55 -2.97 3.10 -14.78
N PHE A 56 -3.46 4.24 -14.33
CA PHE A 56 -2.60 5.29 -13.77
C PHE A 56 -2.17 5.06 -12.34
N SER A 57 -2.88 4.26 -11.54
CA SER A 57 -2.50 3.91 -10.17
C SER A 57 -2.03 2.47 -10.08
N ASP A 58 -1.30 2.17 -9.01
CA ASP A 58 -0.81 0.83 -8.69
C ASP A 58 -1.24 0.39 -7.28
N THR A 59 -0.54 -0.57 -6.70
CA THR A 59 -0.84 -1.11 -5.39
C THR A 59 -0.50 -0.18 -4.24
N THR A 60 0.32 0.85 -4.46
CA THR A 60 0.74 1.79 -3.41
C THR A 60 -0.43 2.62 -2.90
N GLU A 61 -1.30 3.09 -3.80
CA GLU A 61 -2.51 3.82 -3.42
C GLU A 61 -3.42 2.98 -2.52
N VAL A 62 -3.56 1.69 -2.83
CA VAL A 62 -4.31 0.74 -2.00
C VAL A 62 -3.70 0.64 -0.61
N PHE A 63 -2.38 0.51 -0.51
CA PHE A 63 -1.67 0.40 0.76
C PHE A 63 -1.88 1.62 1.66
N VAL A 64 -1.70 2.81 1.10
CA VAL A 64 -1.84 4.06 1.88
C VAL A 64 -3.28 4.27 2.33
N PHE A 65 -4.25 4.07 1.45
CA PHE A 65 -5.67 4.18 1.79
C PHE A 65 -6.09 3.18 2.89
N VAL A 66 -5.73 1.90 2.71
CA VAL A 66 -6.07 0.84 3.68
C VAL A 66 -5.36 1.06 5.02
N SER A 67 -4.15 1.64 5.03
CA SER A 67 -3.46 2.02 6.26
C SER A 67 -4.25 3.08 7.04
N GLY A 68 -4.70 4.15 6.40
CA GLY A 68 -5.56 5.15 7.05
C GLY A 68 -6.87 4.55 7.56
N TYR A 69 -7.51 3.71 6.76
CA TYR A 69 -8.74 3.00 7.13
C TYR A 69 -8.55 2.17 8.41
N THR A 70 -7.52 1.35 8.46
CA THR A 70 -7.26 0.49 9.62
C THR A 70 -6.76 1.24 10.85
N CYS A 71 -6.02 2.36 10.68
CA CYS A 71 -5.69 3.26 11.78
C CYS A 71 -6.96 3.81 12.44
N MET A 72 -7.96 4.24 11.66
CA MET A 72 -9.23 4.71 12.22
C MET A 72 -9.93 3.60 13.01
N LEU A 73 -10.02 2.39 12.49
CA LEU A 73 -10.65 1.27 13.21
C LEU A 73 -9.93 0.96 14.52
N ALA A 74 -8.60 0.87 14.49
CA ALA A 74 -7.79 0.50 15.65
C ALA A 74 -7.78 1.59 16.73
N TYR A 75 -7.59 2.85 16.33
CA TYR A 75 -7.41 3.96 17.26
C TYR A 75 -8.74 4.62 17.65
N GLY A 76 -9.70 4.70 16.74
CA GLY A 76 -11.02 5.22 17.03
C GLY A 76 -11.79 4.36 18.04
N GLY A 77 -11.62 3.04 18.00
CA GLY A 77 -12.14 2.11 19.03
C GLY A 77 -11.44 2.32 20.37
N ALA A 78 -10.10 2.30 20.36
CA ALA A 78 -9.30 2.44 21.57
C ALA A 78 -9.46 3.81 22.25
N LEU A 79 -9.72 4.88 21.51
CA LEU A 79 -9.94 6.21 22.07
C LEU A 79 -11.17 6.23 23.02
N ARG A 80 -12.23 5.54 22.64
CA ARG A 80 -13.47 5.46 23.45
C ARG A 80 -13.26 4.75 24.77
N GLU A 81 -12.32 3.78 24.80
CA GLU A 81 -12.10 2.92 25.97
C GLU A 81 -10.92 3.42 26.84
N GLN A 82 -9.88 3.97 26.22
CA GLN A 82 -8.57 4.18 26.85
C GLN A 82 -8.04 5.63 26.81
N GLY A 83 -8.72 6.52 26.10
CA GLY A 83 -8.40 7.94 26.05
C GLY A 83 -7.21 8.33 25.19
N TRP A 84 -6.94 9.63 25.09
CA TRP A 84 -5.91 10.22 24.21
C TRP A 84 -4.46 9.80 24.50
N PRO A 85 -4.00 9.70 25.76
CA PRO A 85 -2.61 9.28 26.01
C PRO A 85 -2.28 7.93 25.39
N THR A 86 -3.22 6.97 25.44
CA THR A 86 -3.04 5.65 24.83
C THR A 86 -2.97 5.73 23.31
N ILE A 87 -3.74 6.62 22.68
CA ILE A 87 -3.70 6.80 21.22
C ILE A 87 -2.35 7.37 20.79
N VAL A 88 -1.86 8.40 21.48
CA VAL A 88 -0.54 8.96 21.19
C VAL A 88 0.56 7.91 21.37
N ALA A 89 0.54 7.17 22.48
CA ALA A 89 1.51 6.10 22.75
C ALA A 89 1.49 5.01 21.66
N ARG A 90 0.31 4.57 21.23
CA ARG A 90 0.17 3.60 20.13
C ARG A 90 0.69 4.13 18.80
N ALA A 91 0.40 5.39 18.48
CA ALA A 91 0.89 6.01 17.24
C ALA A 91 2.42 6.15 17.25
N LEU A 92 3.01 6.60 18.36
CA LEU A 92 4.46 6.67 18.53
C LEU A 92 5.10 5.29 18.43
N ARG A 93 4.54 4.29 19.13
CA ARG A 93 5.01 2.92 19.04
C ARG A 93 4.96 2.41 17.61
N ARG A 94 3.85 2.59 16.91
CA ARG A 94 3.71 2.13 15.52
C ARG A 94 4.65 2.87 14.56
N GLY A 95 4.79 4.18 14.72
CA GLY A 95 5.79 4.97 13.98
C GLY A 95 7.20 4.45 14.22
N PHE A 96 7.56 4.14 15.47
CA PHE A 96 8.86 3.55 15.82
C PHE A 96 9.04 2.13 15.24
N GLU A 97 8.02 1.28 15.27
CA GLU A 97 8.06 -0.05 14.65
C GLU A 97 8.36 0.03 13.15
N ILE A 98 7.70 0.96 12.43
CA ILE A 98 7.94 1.18 10.99
C ILE A 98 9.34 1.76 10.76
N TYR A 99 9.78 2.70 11.59
CA TYR A 99 11.11 3.29 11.53
C TYR A 99 12.22 2.25 11.76
N ALA A 100 12.07 1.42 12.78
CA ALA A 100 13.02 0.32 13.06
C ALA A 100 13.03 -0.70 11.92
N ALA A 101 11.86 -1.06 11.37
CA ALA A 101 11.77 -1.94 10.21
C ALA A 101 12.45 -1.33 8.98
N PHE A 102 12.32 -0.02 8.74
CA PHE A 102 13.02 0.69 7.68
C PHE A 102 14.54 0.59 7.84
N LEU A 103 15.07 0.90 9.04
CA LEU A 103 16.52 0.84 9.29
C LEU A 103 17.06 -0.58 9.13
N LEU A 104 16.37 -1.58 9.67
CA LEU A 104 16.75 -2.98 9.54
C LEU A 104 16.70 -3.45 8.08
N LEU A 105 15.66 -3.04 7.32
CA LEU A 105 15.55 -3.34 5.91
C LEU A 105 16.70 -2.73 5.12
N VAL A 106 17.02 -1.45 5.35
CA VAL A 106 18.13 -0.77 4.66
C VAL A 106 19.45 -1.48 4.96
N ILE A 107 19.73 -1.83 6.22
CA ILE A 107 20.96 -2.56 6.61
C ILE A 107 21.02 -3.92 5.87
N ALA A 108 19.95 -4.71 5.94
CA ALA A 108 19.89 -6.03 5.29
C ALA A 108 20.06 -5.90 3.77
N TYR A 109 19.44 -4.90 3.17
CA TYR A 109 19.51 -4.63 1.74
C TYR A 109 20.94 -4.23 1.30
N LEU A 110 21.59 -3.32 2.05
CA LEU A 110 22.97 -2.94 1.79
C LEU A 110 23.96 -4.11 1.94
N VAL A 111 23.73 -4.99 2.92
CA VAL A 111 24.54 -6.22 3.07
C VAL A 111 24.37 -7.15 1.87
N LEU A 112 23.14 -7.33 1.37
CA LEU A 112 22.88 -8.16 0.19
C LEU A 112 23.54 -7.55 -1.07
N ILE A 113 23.45 -6.24 -1.24
CA ILE A 113 24.09 -5.54 -2.37
C ILE A 113 25.61 -5.67 -2.30
N TRP A 114 26.20 -5.52 -1.11
CA TRP A 114 27.65 -5.71 -0.91
C TRP A 114 28.09 -7.14 -1.24
N ILE A 115 27.32 -8.14 -0.83
CA ILE A 115 27.60 -9.57 -1.13
C ILE A 115 27.49 -9.83 -2.63
N ALA A 116 26.51 -9.22 -3.32
CA ALA A 116 26.35 -9.37 -4.75
C ALA A 116 27.53 -8.82 -5.56
N GLY A 117 28.21 -7.78 -5.05
CA GLY A 117 29.45 -7.25 -5.60
C GLY A 117 29.32 -6.64 -7.01
N ASP A 118 28.10 -6.39 -7.51
CA ASP A 118 27.84 -5.94 -8.86
C ASP A 118 27.64 -4.41 -8.92
N GLY A 119 28.43 -3.75 -9.77
CA GLY A 119 28.32 -2.31 -10.01
C GLY A 119 26.96 -1.89 -10.59
N ARG A 120 26.28 -2.74 -11.38
CA ARG A 120 24.93 -2.53 -11.88
C ARG A 120 23.91 -2.51 -10.73
N ALA A 121 24.07 -3.40 -9.77
CA ALA A 121 23.20 -3.43 -8.59
C ALA A 121 23.27 -2.13 -7.78
N LEU A 122 24.46 -1.49 -7.69
CA LEU A 122 24.62 -0.20 -7.01
C LEU A 122 23.81 0.93 -7.66
N ASP A 123 23.76 0.95 -8.99
CA ASP A 123 23.02 1.98 -9.73
C ASP A 123 21.51 1.73 -9.70
N GLU A 124 21.07 0.51 -9.96
CA GLU A 124 19.65 0.12 -9.95
C GLU A 124 19.01 0.31 -8.57
N THR A 125 19.78 0.18 -7.49
CA THR A 125 19.29 0.31 -6.13
C THR A 125 19.49 1.70 -5.51
N ASN A 126 20.09 2.65 -6.25
CA ASN A 126 20.46 3.98 -5.75
C ASN A 126 21.36 3.92 -4.50
N THR A 127 22.29 2.96 -4.45
CA THR A 127 23.16 2.76 -3.26
C THR A 127 24.62 3.14 -3.47
N ARG A 128 25.00 3.55 -4.69
CA ARG A 128 26.36 4.00 -5.00
C ARG A 128 26.87 5.08 -4.04
N PHE A 129 26.06 6.11 -3.78
CA PHE A 129 26.41 7.19 -2.83
C PHE A 129 26.64 6.69 -1.41
N PHE A 130 25.90 5.64 -1.00
CA PHE A 130 26.11 5.05 0.32
C PHE A 130 27.50 4.44 0.45
N PHE A 131 27.93 3.67 -0.54
CA PHE A 131 29.24 3.02 -0.51
C PHE A 131 30.40 4.01 -0.72
N GLU A 132 30.19 5.13 -1.42
CA GLU A 132 31.17 6.19 -1.56
C GLU A 132 31.33 7.03 -0.28
N ASN A 133 30.25 7.29 0.46
CA ASN A 133 30.20 8.17 1.64
C ASN A 133 29.36 7.56 2.77
N PRO A 134 29.74 6.42 3.35
CA PRO A 134 28.86 5.63 4.22
C PRO A 134 28.43 6.38 5.50
N GLY A 135 29.33 7.15 6.11
CA GLY A 135 29.00 7.90 7.34
C GLY A 135 27.93 8.97 7.10
N THR A 136 28.09 9.77 6.04
CA THR A 136 27.12 10.80 5.68
C THR A 136 25.80 10.18 5.22
N ALA A 137 25.86 9.15 4.37
CA ALA A 137 24.68 8.48 3.88
C ALA A 137 23.89 7.82 5.03
N LEU A 138 24.56 7.19 5.99
CA LEU A 138 23.91 6.61 7.18
C LEU A 138 23.19 7.68 8.01
N ALA A 139 23.79 8.85 8.22
CA ALA A 139 23.13 9.94 8.93
C ALA A 139 21.83 10.38 8.22
N HIS A 140 21.83 10.44 6.88
CA HIS A 140 20.65 10.77 6.09
C HIS A 140 19.62 9.61 6.04
N VAL A 141 20.03 8.35 6.11
CA VAL A 141 19.11 7.21 6.31
C VAL A 141 18.38 7.35 7.65
N VAL A 142 19.12 7.58 8.73
CA VAL A 142 18.54 7.79 10.07
C VAL A 142 17.60 8.99 10.10
N ALA A 143 17.91 10.06 9.36
CA ALA A 143 17.07 11.25 9.22
C ALA A 143 15.89 11.07 8.24
N LEU A 144 15.68 9.87 7.66
CA LEU A 144 14.65 9.56 6.65
C LEU A 144 14.79 10.37 5.35
N GLN A 145 15.99 10.89 5.06
CA GLN A 145 16.26 11.72 3.89
C GLN A 145 16.93 10.96 2.74
N TYR A 146 17.45 9.76 3.00
CA TYR A 146 18.05 8.90 2.00
C TYR A 146 17.41 7.51 2.05
N THR A 147 16.97 7.05 0.89
CA THR A 147 16.29 5.76 0.74
C THR A 147 16.87 5.00 -0.45
N PRO A 148 17.38 3.78 -0.26
CA PRO A 148 17.58 2.86 -1.36
C PRO A 148 16.26 2.58 -2.09
N VAL A 149 16.34 2.30 -3.38
CA VAL A 149 15.14 1.98 -4.21
C VAL A 149 14.33 0.87 -3.55
N ASN A 150 13.01 0.94 -3.66
CA ASN A 150 12.03 0.03 -3.06
C ASN A 150 11.91 0.11 -1.53
N THR A 151 12.60 1.05 -0.85
CA THR A 151 12.39 1.32 0.58
C THR A 151 11.65 2.64 0.83
N ASP A 152 11.37 3.38 -0.21
CA ASP A 152 10.96 4.80 -0.25
C ASP A 152 9.64 5.12 0.45
N ILE A 153 8.72 4.15 0.52
CA ILE A 153 7.38 4.36 1.11
C ILE A 153 7.42 4.35 2.64
N LEU A 154 8.39 3.67 3.27
CA LEU A 154 8.44 3.51 4.73
C LEU A 154 8.62 4.84 5.47
N PRO A 155 9.53 5.76 5.06
CA PRO A 155 9.61 7.10 5.64
C PRO A 155 8.26 7.85 5.65
N THR A 156 7.53 7.77 4.54
CA THR A 156 6.20 8.38 4.45
C THR A 156 5.23 7.74 5.44
N PHE A 157 5.23 6.43 5.60
CA PHE A 157 4.40 5.76 6.61
C PHE A 157 4.79 6.13 8.05
N VAL A 158 6.06 6.31 8.36
CA VAL A 158 6.49 6.83 9.68
C VAL A 158 5.80 8.16 9.94
N LEU A 159 5.93 9.12 9.02
CA LEU A 159 5.35 10.46 9.17
C LEU A 159 3.83 10.43 9.28
N LEU A 160 3.14 9.64 8.46
CA LEU A 160 1.68 9.51 8.49
C LEU A 160 1.17 8.93 9.81
N HIS A 161 1.85 7.93 10.38
CA HIS A 161 1.45 7.33 11.65
C HIS A 161 1.73 8.27 12.83
N LEU A 162 2.85 8.99 12.82
CA LEU A 162 3.15 10.00 13.83
C LEU A 162 2.16 11.17 13.80
N ALA A 163 1.71 11.59 12.62
CA ALA A 163 0.70 12.63 12.45
C ALA A 163 -0.72 12.18 12.79
N PHE A 164 -0.98 10.85 12.85
CA PHE A 164 -2.32 10.31 12.95
C PHE A 164 -3.12 10.76 14.18
N PRO A 165 -2.56 10.93 15.39
CA PRO A 165 -3.32 11.47 16.53
C PRO A 165 -3.94 12.83 16.23
N ALA A 166 -3.22 13.73 15.57
CA ALA A 166 -3.73 15.03 15.17
C ALA A 166 -4.84 14.93 14.11
N VAL A 167 -4.64 14.04 13.12
CA VAL A 167 -5.64 13.73 12.09
C VAL A 167 -6.90 13.16 12.73
N LEU A 168 -6.78 12.20 13.63
CA LEU A 168 -7.90 11.58 14.34
C LEU A 168 -8.67 12.63 15.17
N TRP A 169 -7.94 13.48 15.91
CA TRP A 169 -8.54 14.55 16.70
C TRP A 169 -9.39 15.48 15.82
N LEU A 170 -8.86 15.88 14.66
CA LEU A 170 -9.57 16.76 13.75
C LEU A 170 -10.76 16.06 13.09
N LEU A 171 -10.61 14.80 12.66
CA LEU A 171 -11.69 14.01 12.08
C LEU A 171 -12.88 13.82 13.01
N ILE A 172 -12.62 13.63 14.31
CA ILE A 172 -13.67 13.47 15.33
C ILE A 172 -14.39 14.80 15.57
N ARG A 173 -13.65 15.89 15.66
CA ARG A 173 -14.23 17.23 15.92
C ARG A 173 -14.93 17.80 14.70
N ASN A 174 -14.27 17.78 13.57
CA ASN A 174 -14.79 18.33 12.33
C ASN A 174 -14.21 17.61 11.11
N ALA A 175 -14.88 16.56 10.66
CA ALA A 175 -14.44 15.77 9.52
C ALA A 175 -14.33 16.59 8.23
N ALA A 176 -15.18 17.62 8.04
CA ALA A 176 -15.10 18.50 6.87
C ALA A 176 -13.81 19.33 6.89
N ALA A 177 -13.44 19.88 8.06
CA ALA A 177 -12.18 20.61 8.21
C ALA A 177 -10.97 19.71 8.00
N ALA A 178 -11.00 18.45 8.48
CA ALA A 178 -9.92 17.49 8.27
C ALA A 178 -9.73 17.18 6.77
N LEU A 179 -10.82 16.91 6.06
CA LEU A 179 -10.78 16.66 4.62
C LEU A 179 -10.37 17.90 3.82
N ALA A 180 -10.86 19.08 4.20
CA ALA A 180 -10.50 20.35 3.56
C ALA A 180 -9.00 20.67 3.74
N LEU A 181 -8.45 20.50 4.95
CA LEU A 181 -7.02 20.68 5.22
C LEU A 181 -6.18 19.68 4.43
N SER A 182 -6.60 18.41 4.42
CA SER A 182 -5.93 17.36 3.66
C SER A 182 -5.92 17.66 2.16
N LEU A 183 -7.05 18.12 1.61
CA LEU A 183 -7.16 18.55 0.21
C LEU A 183 -6.30 19.79 -0.06
N LEU A 184 -6.29 20.77 0.85
CA LEU A 184 -5.46 21.96 0.71
C LEU A 184 -3.97 21.61 0.63
N LEU A 185 -3.48 20.78 1.55
CA LEU A 185 -2.08 20.30 1.50
C LEU A 185 -1.77 19.58 0.19
N TYR A 186 -2.67 18.73 -0.29
CA TYR A 186 -2.54 18.06 -1.57
C TYR A 186 -2.45 19.07 -2.73
N LEU A 187 -3.35 20.06 -2.77
CA LEU A 187 -3.35 21.11 -3.79
C LEU A 187 -2.10 21.99 -3.75
N MET A 188 -1.55 22.27 -2.55
CA MET A 188 -0.29 23.00 -2.41
C MET A 188 0.87 22.24 -3.09
N VAL A 189 0.89 20.90 -2.98
CA VAL A 189 1.86 20.07 -3.69
C VAL A 189 1.67 20.16 -5.22
N GLN A 190 0.41 20.05 -5.70
CA GLN A 190 0.13 20.08 -7.14
C GLN A 190 0.44 21.44 -7.78
N ILE A 191 0.19 22.54 -7.06
CA ILE A 191 0.34 23.91 -7.60
C ILE A 191 1.75 24.46 -7.40
N TYR A 192 2.34 24.26 -6.23
CA TYR A 192 3.59 24.88 -5.83
C TYR A 192 4.76 23.89 -5.73
N SER A 193 4.54 22.62 -6.07
CA SER A 193 5.56 21.56 -5.98
C SER A 193 6.19 21.47 -4.59
N TRP A 194 5.40 21.66 -3.53
CA TRP A 194 5.89 21.47 -2.16
C TRP A 194 6.35 20.03 -1.95
N HIS A 195 7.55 19.88 -1.44
CA HIS A 195 8.16 18.57 -1.23
C HIS A 195 9.01 18.53 0.04
N VAL A 196 9.26 17.34 0.53
CA VAL A 196 10.24 17.09 1.57
C VAL A 196 11.58 16.78 0.88
N PRO A 197 12.64 17.55 1.16
CA PRO A 197 13.92 17.34 0.51
C PRO A 197 14.54 16.01 0.86
N ALA A 198 15.18 15.37 -0.14
CA ALA A 198 15.98 14.16 0.01
C ALA A 198 17.46 14.45 -0.21
N TRP A 199 18.32 13.56 0.28
CA TRP A 199 19.76 13.62 0.08
C TRP A 199 20.21 12.54 -0.94
N PRO A 200 21.22 12.78 -1.78
CA PRO A 200 22.03 13.99 -1.89
C PRO A 200 21.36 15.13 -2.67
N ARG A 201 20.29 14.86 -3.39
CA ARG A 201 19.52 15.83 -4.18
C ARG A 201 18.09 15.33 -4.37
N GLY A 202 17.17 16.25 -4.70
CA GLY A 202 15.79 15.93 -5.04
C GLY A 202 14.84 15.91 -3.84
N GLU A 203 13.86 15.03 -3.89
CA GLU A 203 12.74 14.95 -2.95
C GLU A 203 12.47 13.51 -2.50
N LEU A 204 11.79 13.34 -1.37
CA LEU A 204 11.28 12.02 -0.98
C LEU A 204 10.36 11.49 -2.07
N TYR A 205 10.63 10.29 -2.56
CA TYR A 205 9.90 9.70 -3.68
C TYR A 205 8.39 9.65 -3.44
N PHE A 206 7.95 9.29 -2.24
CA PHE A 206 6.55 9.40 -1.84
C PHE A 206 6.37 10.64 -0.98
N ASN A 207 5.98 11.77 -1.59
CA ASN A 207 5.79 13.02 -0.87
C ASN A 207 4.66 12.90 0.16
N PRO A 208 4.97 12.94 1.48
CA PRO A 208 3.96 12.73 2.51
C PRO A 208 2.85 13.78 2.50
N MET A 209 3.12 15.01 2.02
CA MET A 209 2.12 16.08 1.91
C MET A 209 1.07 15.79 0.82
N ALA A 210 1.44 15.04 -0.23
CA ALA A 210 0.49 14.58 -1.25
C ALA A 210 -0.20 13.28 -0.83
N TRP A 211 0.58 12.27 -0.42
CA TRP A 211 0.09 10.93 -0.14
C TRP A 211 -0.81 10.85 1.10
N GLN A 212 -0.73 11.83 2.02
CA GLN A 212 -1.61 11.91 3.18
C GLN A 212 -3.10 11.99 2.79
N ILE A 213 -3.46 12.50 1.60
CA ILE A 213 -4.86 12.59 1.19
C ILE A 213 -5.54 11.22 1.15
N LEU A 214 -4.85 10.19 0.65
CA LEU A 214 -5.36 8.82 0.64
C LEU A 214 -5.49 8.25 2.05
N PHE A 215 -4.53 8.54 2.91
CA PHE A 215 -4.53 8.08 4.31
C PHE A 215 -5.66 8.71 5.11
N VAL A 216 -5.82 10.05 5.03
CA VAL A 216 -6.89 10.79 5.71
C VAL A 216 -8.26 10.40 5.15
N PHE A 217 -8.37 10.25 3.83
CA PHE A 217 -9.61 9.80 3.19
C PHE A 217 -9.98 8.37 3.61
N GLY A 218 -9.00 7.45 3.69
CA GLY A 218 -9.19 6.10 4.20
C GLY A 218 -9.69 6.09 5.65
N ALA A 219 -9.08 6.91 6.51
CA ALA A 219 -9.51 7.06 7.90
C ALA A 219 -10.94 7.61 8.02
N TRP A 220 -11.26 8.67 7.29
CA TRP A 220 -12.62 9.22 7.24
C TRP A 220 -13.63 8.20 6.69
N TYR A 221 -13.27 7.47 5.65
CA TYR A 221 -14.15 6.46 5.03
C TYR A 221 -14.49 5.34 6.02
N ALA A 222 -13.54 4.92 6.85
CA ALA A 222 -13.75 3.91 7.90
C ALA A 222 -14.74 4.36 8.99
N ASP A 223 -14.74 5.64 9.38
CA ASP A 223 -15.62 6.16 10.43
C ASP A 223 -17.04 6.46 9.90
N ARG A 224 -17.14 7.41 8.98
CA ARG A 224 -18.44 7.96 8.52
C ARG A 224 -18.63 7.92 7.01
N GLY A 225 -17.51 7.88 6.27
CA GLY A 225 -17.50 8.04 4.83
C GLY A 225 -18.22 6.92 4.10
N ALA A 226 -18.04 5.67 4.53
CA ALA A 226 -18.70 4.51 3.93
C ALA A 226 -20.23 4.65 3.93
N GLY A 227 -20.81 5.10 5.05
CA GLY A 227 -22.24 5.35 5.14
C GLY A 227 -22.70 6.52 4.29
N ARG A 228 -21.94 7.64 4.32
CA ARG A 228 -22.28 8.85 3.54
C ARG A 228 -22.15 8.67 2.04
N LEU A 229 -21.14 7.92 1.60
CA LEU A 229 -20.90 7.67 0.18
C LEU A 229 -21.65 6.47 -0.39
N LYS A 230 -22.33 5.68 0.47
CA LYS A 230 -23.01 4.45 0.04
C LYS A 230 -23.92 4.66 -1.16
N THR A 231 -24.83 5.62 -1.10
CA THR A 231 -25.77 5.93 -2.20
C THR A 231 -25.03 6.38 -3.48
N ILE A 232 -24.00 7.22 -3.31
CA ILE A 232 -23.18 7.71 -4.43
C ILE A 232 -22.43 6.55 -5.09
N VAL A 233 -21.67 5.78 -4.29
CA VAL A 233 -20.90 4.64 -4.78
C VAL A 233 -21.79 3.57 -5.40
N GLN A 234 -23.02 3.38 -4.90
CA GLN A 234 -23.98 2.42 -5.45
C GLN A 234 -24.76 2.93 -6.65
N SER A 235 -24.67 4.22 -7.00
CA SER A 235 -25.38 4.75 -8.17
C SER A 235 -24.86 4.16 -9.48
N ARG A 236 -25.77 3.96 -10.46
CA ARG A 236 -25.37 3.47 -11.81
C ARG A 236 -24.48 4.48 -12.51
N ALA A 237 -24.76 5.79 -12.35
CA ALA A 237 -23.97 6.85 -12.96
C ALA A 237 -22.50 6.80 -12.50
N VAL A 238 -22.24 6.67 -11.21
CA VAL A 238 -20.86 6.57 -10.68
C VAL A 238 -20.17 5.30 -11.19
N LEU A 239 -20.88 4.16 -11.25
CA LEU A 239 -20.31 2.94 -11.84
C LEU A 239 -19.93 3.14 -13.30
N THR A 240 -20.84 3.71 -14.10
CA THR A 240 -20.57 3.97 -15.53
C THR A 240 -19.40 4.91 -15.72
N LEU A 241 -19.35 6.03 -14.98
CA LEU A 241 -18.24 6.98 -15.02
C LEU A 241 -16.91 6.34 -14.58
N ALA A 242 -16.92 5.54 -13.52
CA ALA A 242 -15.74 4.82 -13.05
C ALA A 242 -15.25 3.83 -14.12
N LEU A 243 -16.14 3.04 -14.74
CA LEU A 243 -15.75 2.08 -15.78
C LEU A 243 -15.24 2.80 -17.04
N LEU A 244 -15.85 3.90 -17.45
CA LEU A 244 -15.38 4.71 -18.58
C LEU A 244 -14.00 5.30 -18.29
N TYR A 245 -13.77 5.81 -17.07
CA TYR A 245 -12.47 6.34 -16.68
C TYR A 245 -11.39 5.24 -16.58
N LEU A 246 -11.73 4.08 -16.05
CA LEU A 246 -10.82 2.92 -16.03
C LEU A 246 -10.49 2.44 -17.45
N ALA A 247 -11.47 2.38 -18.35
CA ALA A 247 -11.24 2.06 -19.75
C ALA A 247 -10.37 3.11 -20.45
N PHE A 248 -10.60 4.40 -20.21
CA PHE A 248 -9.76 5.48 -20.70
C PHE A 248 -8.31 5.32 -20.22
N SER A 249 -8.11 5.12 -18.92
CA SER A 249 -6.76 4.95 -18.36
C SER A 249 -6.06 3.71 -18.91
N LEU A 250 -6.80 2.62 -19.12
CA LEU A 250 -6.28 1.39 -19.73
C LEU A 250 -5.77 1.64 -21.14
N VAL A 251 -6.56 2.32 -21.99
CA VAL A 251 -6.18 2.64 -23.38
C VAL A 251 -4.92 3.52 -23.39
N ILE A 252 -4.85 4.53 -22.54
CA ILE A 252 -3.67 5.42 -22.42
C ILE A 252 -2.44 4.59 -21.98
N THR A 253 -2.55 3.78 -20.94
CA THR A 253 -1.42 3.00 -20.42
C THR A 253 -0.94 1.97 -21.44
N LEU A 254 -1.84 1.21 -22.07
CA LEU A 254 -1.47 0.22 -23.09
C LEU A 254 -0.87 0.85 -24.35
N SER A 255 -1.31 2.06 -24.74
CA SER A 255 -0.74 2.77 -25.89
C SER A 255 0.73 3.16 -25.69
N TRP A 256 1.18 3.27 -24.44
CA TRP A 256 2.59 3.53 -24.10
C TRP A 256 3.42 2.27 -24.03
N GLN A 257 2.84 1.18 -23.58
CA GLN A 257 3.56 -0.06 -23.32
C GLN A 257 3.62 -0.96 -24.57
N ILE A 258 2.66 -0.83 -25.47
CA ILE A 258 2.56 -1.63 -26.69
C ILE A 258 2.82 -0.72 -27.88
N GLU A 259 4.05 -0.77 -28.42
CA GLU A 259 4.50 0.09 -29.51
C GLU A 259 3.52 0.18 -30.71
N PRO A 260 2.88 -0.93 -31.18
CA PRO A 260 1.87 -0.87 -32.23
C PRO A 260 0.61 -0.05 -31.88
N LEU A 261 0.38 0.31 -30.61
CA LEU A 261 -0.78 1.07 -30.15
C LEU A 261 -0.50 2.57 -29.96
N THR A 262 0.75 3.00 -30.11
CA THR A 262 1.13 4.42 -29.87
C THR A 262 0.38 5.41 -30.74
N TRP A 263 -0.08 5.01 -31.93
CA TRP A 263 -0.86 5.84 -32.85
C TRP A 263 -2.28 6.18 -32.32
N LEU A 264 -2.80 5.43 -31.35
CA LEU A 264 -4.13 5.68 -30.77
C LEU A 264 -4.19 7.01 -30.01
N ILE A 265 -3.07 7.49 -29.55
CA ILE A 265 -3.00 8.71 -28.72
C ILE A 265 -2.26 9.80 -29.49
N PRO A 266 -2.96 10.80 -30.04
CA PRO A 266 -2.33 11.95 -30.66
C PRO A 266 -1.38 12.67 -29.71
N ASN A 267 -0.25 13.15 -30.21
CA ASN A 267 0.78 13.84 -29.42
C ASN A 267 0.22 15.04 -28.60
N ALA A 268 -0.80 15.72 -29.10
CA ALA A 268 -1.46 16.81 -28.36
C ALA A 268 -2.15 16.30 -27.07
N VAL A 269 -2.80 15.14 -27.14
CA VAL A 269 -3.46 14.49 -26.00
C VAL A 269 -2.41 13.93 -25.04
N ALA A 270 -1.35 13.29 -25.55
CA ALA A 270 -0.25 12.78 -24.73
C ALA A 270 0.40 13.91 -23.90
N LYS A 271 0.68 15.06 -24.50
CA LYS A 271 1.25 16.24 -23.82
C LYS A 271 0.34 16.81 -22.71
N LEU A 272 -0.99 16.64 -22.84
CA LEU A 272 -1.94 17.09 -21.82
C LEU A 272 -2.02 16.14 -20.63
N ILE A 273 -1.82 14.83 -20.87
CA ILE A 273 -1.95 13.79 -19.85
C ILE A 273 -0.66 13.58 -19.10
N TYR A 274 0.49 13.59 -19.78
CA TYR A 274 1.79 13.32 -19.23
C TYR A 274 2.59 14.60 -18.93
N PRO A 275 3.44 14.58 -17.87
CA PRO A 275 3.83 13.42 -17.05
C PRO A 275 2.82 13.13 -15.91
N ILE A 276 2.63 11.82 -15.59
CA ILE A 276 1.82 11.35 -14.47
C ILE A 276 2.77 10.98 -13.31
N TYR A 277 3.12 11.95 -12.50
CA TYR A 277 4.07 11.78 -11.39
C TYR A 277 3.48 10.93 -10.26
N LYS A 278 4.17 9.83 -9.93
CA LYS A 278 3.84 8.98 -8.76
C LYS A 278 4.22 9.67 -7.46
N SER A 279 5.38 10.34 -7.42
CA SER A 279 5.91 11.02 -6.25
C SER A 279 4.90 12.00 -5.61
N HIS A 280 4.24 12.77 -6.44
CA HIS A 280 3.25 13.78 -6.01
C HIS A 280 1.80 13.28 -6.04
N LEU A 281 1.58 11.98 -6.27
CA LEU A 281 0.24 11.41 -6.43
C LEU A 281 -0.59 12.22 -7.42
N ALA A 282 -0.17 12.30 -8.69
CA ALA A 282 -0.85 13.09 -9.72
C ALA A 282 -2.38 12.91 -9.69
N PRO A 283 -3.19 13.95 -9.99
CA PRO A 283 -4.66 13.87 -9.90
C PRO A 283 -5.28 12.71 -10.67
N LEU A 284 -4.70 12.36 -11.83
CA LEU A 284 -5.15 11.21 -12.63
C LEU A 284 -4.94 9.88 -11.88
N ARG A 285 -3.86 9.75 -11.09
CA ARG A 285 -3.62 8.57 -10.24
C ARG A 285 -4.65 8.47 -9.12
N LEU A 286 -4.90 9.59 -8.43
CA LEU A 286 -5.88 9.67 -7.35
C LEU A 286 -7.29 9.30 -7.85
N LEU A 287 -7.72 9.88 -8.97
CA LEU A 287 -9.02 9.58 -9.58
C LEU A 287 -9.11 8.12 -10.04
N HIS A 288 -8.03 7.57 -10.62
CA HIS A 288 -7.98 6.16 -11.03
C HIS A 288 -8.16 5.22 -9.83
N PHE A 289 -7.44 5.47 -8.74
CA PHE A 289 -7.60 4.71 -7.51
C PHE A 289 -9.04 4.78 -6.97
N LEU A 290 -9.65 5.98 -6.94
CA LEU A 290 -11.02 6.15 -6.44
C LEU A 290 -12.04 5.43 -7.33
N ALA A 291 -11.87 5.45 -8.65
CA ALA A 291 -12.70 4.72 -9.59
C ALA A 291 -12.56 3.20 -9.39
N LEU A 292 -11.32 2.71 -9.26
CA LEU A 292 -11.03 1.30 -8.98
C LEU A 292 -11.64 0.86 -7.63
N ALA A 293 -11.46 1.64 -6.58
CA ALA A 293 -12.02 1.36 -5.25
C ALA A 293 -13.55 1.33 -5.27
N ALA A 294 -14.20 2.22 -6.03
CA ALA A 294 -15.66 2.22 -6.19
C ALA A 294 -16.15 0.94 -6.88
N VAL A 295 -15.47 0.48 -7.94
CA VAL A 295 -15.81 -0.78 -8.63
C VAL A 295 -15.56 -1.99 -7.73
N VAL A 296 -14.37 -2.09 -7.12
CA VAL A 296 -13.99 -3.21 -6.25
C VAL A 296 -14.92 -3.32 -5.05
N SER A 297 -15.28 -2.20 -4.41
CA SER A 297 -16.19 -2.22 -3.25
C SER A 297 -17.60 -2.76 -3.57
N ARG A 298 -18.02 -2.65 -4.83
CA ARG A 298 -19.30 -3.24 -5.30
C ARG A 298 -19.20 -4.72 -5.59
N LEU A 299 -18.06 -5.17 -6.11
CA LEU A 299 -17.84 -6.56 -6.49
C LEU A 299 -17.50 -7.46 -5.29
N THR A 300 -17.01 -6.87 -4.19
CA THR A 300 -16.59 -7.59 -2.99
C THR A 300 -17.43 -7.19 -1.77
N PRO A 301 -18.66 -7.69 -1.61
CA PRO A 301 -19.47 -7.46 -0.43
C PRO A 301 -18.79 -8.03 0.82
N ARG A 302 -19.17 -7.53 2.02
CA ARG A 302 -18.54 -7.94 3.29
C ARG A 302 -18.67 -9.43 3.60
N ASP A 303 -19.73 -10.04 3.15
CA ASP A 303 -20.10 -11.45 3.31
C ASP A 303 -19.69 -12.33 2.13
N TRP A 304 -18.75 -11.87 1.30
CA TRP A 304 -18.32 -12.63 0.13
C TRP A 304 -17.66 -13.97 0.53
N HIS A 305 -18.31 -15.06 0.20
CA HIS A 305 -17.83 -16.42 0.52
C HIS A 305 -16.46 -16.77 -0.11
N GLY A 306 -16.04 -16.03 -1.16
CA GLY A 306 -14.72 -16.18 -1.77
C GLY A 306 -13.55 -15.97 -0.81
N LEU A 307 -13.72 -15.20 0.28
CA LEU A 307 -12.70 -14.97 1.30
C LEU A 307 -12.25 -16.25 2.03
N MET A 308 -13.07 -17.30 2.01
CA MET A 308 -12.75 -18.59 2.65
C MET A 308 -11.94 -19.53 1.74
N LYS A 309 -11.72 -19.18 0.48
CA LYS A 309 -10.93 -20.01 -0.44
C LYS A 309 -9.44 -20.02 -0.06
N PRO A 310 -8.70 -21.13 -0.28
CA PRO A 310 -7.30 -21.26 0.10
C PRO A 310 -6.39 -20.12 -0.40
N GLY A 311 -6.56 -19.68 -1.66
CA GLY A 311 -5.81 -18.55 -2.22
C GLY A 311 -6.07 -17.24 -1.49
N MET A 312 -7.33 -16.95 -1.12
CA MET A 312 -7.67 -15.78 -0.32
C MET A 312 -7.11 -15.85 1.10
N THR A 313 -7.12 -17.03 1.72
CA THR A 313 -6.48 -17.23 3.03
C THR A 313 -4.99 -16.93 3.00
N ALA A 314 -4.29 -17.32 1.93
CA ALA A 314 -2.87 -16.99 1.75
C ALA A 314 -2.64 -15.47 1.63
N MET A 315 -3.46 -14.78 0.82
CA MET A 315 -3.44 -13.31 0.71
C MET A 315 -3.70 -12.64 2.06
N ILE A 316 -4.76 -13.09 2.78
CA ILE A 316 -5.12 -12.55 4.10
C ILE A 316 -3.93 -12.68 5.07
N ARG A 317 -3.25 -13.83 5.14
CA ARG A 317 -2.08 -14.02 6.00
C ARG A 317 -0.93 -13.08 5.66
N CYS A 318 -0.63 -12.88 4.37
CA CYS A 318 0.35 -11.89 3.93
C CYS A 318 -0.06 -10.47 4.34
N GLY A 319 -1.32 -10.10 4.14
CA GLY A 319 -1.85 -8.78 4.51
C GLY A 319 -1.89 -8.51 6.02
N GLU A 320 -2.15 -9.55 6.84
CA GLU A 320 -2.08 -9.48 8.31
C GLU A 320 -0.69 -9.07 8.81
N ASN A 321 0.36 -9.54 8.15
CA ASN A 321 1.75 -9.30 8.48
C ASN A 321 2.40 -8.29 7.52
N SER A 322 1.63 -7.28 7.06
CA SER A 322 1.98 -6.46 5.89
C SER A 322 3.34 -5.75 5.99
N LEU A 323 3.74 -5.23 7.15
CA LEU A 323 5.04 -4.56 7.31
C LEU A 323 6.21 -5.55 7.11
N SER A 324 6.17 -6.68 7.79
CA SER A 324 7.20 -7.71 7.67
C SER A 324 7.24 -8.32 6.27
N MET A 325 6.06 -8.54 5.67
CA MET A 325 5.97 -9.07 4.31
C MET A 325 6.45 -8.06 3.27
N TYR A 326 6.23 -6.76 3.48
CA TYR A 326 6.80 -5.73 2.63
C TYR A 326 8.34 -5.75 2.69
N CYS A 327 8.93 -5.71 3.89
CA CYS A 327 10.38 -5.80 4.05
C CYS A 327 10.95 -7.07 3.42
N PHE A 328 10.30 -8.20 3.62
CA PHE A 328 10.71 -9.47 3.04
C PHE A 328 10.59 -9.47 1.50
N SER A 329 9.53 -8.88 0.95
CA SER A 329 9.36 -8.78 -0.50
C SER A 329 10.46 -7.96 -1.17
N VAL A 330 10.93 -6.88 -0.55
CA VAL A 330 12.04 -6.07 -1.07
C VAL A 330 13.33 -6.89 -1.13
N LEU A 331 13.64 -7.66 -0.09
CA LEU A 331 14.82 -8.53 -0.06
C LEU A 331 14.71 -9.66 -1.09
N LEU A 332 13.54 -10.28 -1.23
CA LEU A 332 13.29 -11.32 -2.23
C LEU A 332 13.35 -10.77 -3.66
N SER A 333 12.86 -9.56 -3.90
CA SER A 333 12.93 -8.92 -5.23
C SER A 333 14.37 -8.67 -5.65
N PHE A 334 15.21 -8.22 -4.72
CA PHE A 334 16.64 -8.06 -4.99
C PHE A 334 17.33 -9.41 -5.24
N ALA A 335 17.02 -10.44 -4.44
CA ALA A 335 17.54 -11.79 -4.68
C ALA A 335 17.09 -12.31 -6.07
N GLY A 336 15.85 -12.05 -6.45
CA GLY A 336 15.33 -12.34 -7.78
C GLY A 336 16.11 -11.62 -8.88
N PHE A 337 16.37 -10.34 -8.72
CA PHE A 337 17.21 -9.56 -9.64
C PHE A 337 18.61 -10.19 -9.81
N VAL A 338 19.29 -10.55 -8.73
CA VAL A 338 20.60 -11.19 -8.76
C VAL A 338 20.55 -12.54 -9.49
N ILE A 339 19.50 -13.35 -9.26
CA ILE A 339 19.32 -14.63 -9.95
C ILE A 339 19.10 -14.41 -11.46
N LEU A 340 18.23 -13.47 -11.84
CA LEU A 340 17.90 -13.22 -13.25
C LEU A 340 19.07 -12.63 -14.03
N THR A 341 19.90 -11.79 -13.40
CA THR A 341 21.08 -11.18 -14.04
C THR A 341 22.31 -12.08 -14.00
N GLY A 342 22.51 -12.84 -12.93
CA GLY A 342 23.71 -13.66 -12.72
C GLY A 342 23.62 -15.09 -13.25
N ILE A 343 22.39 -15.67 -13.31
CA ILE A 343 22.21 -17.07 -13.73
C ILE A 343 21.53 -17.15 -15.09
N SER A 344 20.30 -16.65 -15.21
CA SER A 344 19.52 -16.68 -16.44
C SER A 344 18.34 -15.74 -16.40
N GLY A 345 18.19 -14.86 -17.39
CA GLY A 345 17.04 -14.01 -17.63
C GLY A 345 15.92 -14.67 -18.45
N SER A 346 15.95 -16.00 -18.65
CA SER A 346 14.93 -16.71 -19.43
C SER A 346 13.54 -16.59 -18.80
N PHE A 347 12.50 -16.64 -19.65
CA PHE A 347 11.11 -16.58 -19.18
C PHE A 347 10.77 -17.67 -18.13
N ALA A 348 11.32 -18.88 -18.30
CA ALA A 348 11.16 -19.95 -17.32
C ALA A 348 11.79 -19.62 -15.95
N MET A 349 12.96 -18.96 -15.94
CA MET A 349 13.59 -18.54 -14.71
C MET A 349 12.82 -17.39 -14.05
N GLN A 350 12.32 -16.44 -14.83
CA GLN A 350 11.46 -15.36 -14.32
C GLN A 350 10.18 -15.95 -13.68
N ALA A 351 9.55 -16.95 -14.32
CA ALA A 351 8.42 -17.67 -13.75
C ALA A 351 8.79 -18.36 -12.43
N ALA A 352 9.90 -19.08 -12.43
CA ALA A 352 10.37 -19.80 -11.23
C ALA A 352 10.64 -18.85 -10.07
N VAL A 353 11.33 -17.74 -10.30
CA VAL A 353 11.63 -16.72 -9.28
C VAL A 353 10.34 -16.08 -8.76
N SER A 354 9.42 -15.70 -9.65
CA SER A 354 8.15 -15.07 -9.27
C SER A 354 7.28 -16.00 -8.41
N VAL A 355 7.14 -17.26 -8.82
CA VAL A 355 6.37 -18.26 -8.08
C VAL A 355 7.05 -18.62 -6.76
N ALA A 356 8.36 -18.86 -6.76
CA ALA A 356 9.11 -19.20 -5.56
C ALA A 356 9.02 -18.07 -4.52
N GLY A 357 9.17 -16.81 -4.93
CA GLY A 357 9.05 -15.66 -4.04
C GLY A 357 7.66 -15.55 -3.40
N ILE A 358 6.58 -15.70 -4.17
CA ILE A 358 5.21 -15.72 -3.63
C ILE A 358 5.04 -16.88 -2.64
N VAL A 359 5.52 -18.07 -2.96
CA VAL A 359 5.46 -19.24 -2.06
C VAL A 359 6.21 -18.98 -0.76
N LEU A 360 7.41 -18.39 -0.83
CA LEU A 360 8.20 -18.01 0.35
C LEU A 360 7.47 -16.96 1.21
N MET A 361 6.85 -15.97 0.57
CA MET A 361 6.03 -14.96 1.30
C MET A 361 4.84 -15.63 2.00
N ILE A 362 4.13 -16.55 1.35
CA ILE A 362 3.02 -17.29 1.96
C ILE A 362 3.50 -18.15 3.14
N ALA A 363 4.61 -18.84 2.97
CA ALA A 363 5.21 -19.66 4.03
C ALA A 363 5.61 -18.81 5.25
N ALA A 364 6.34 -17.71 5.04
CA ALA A 364 6.73 -16.79 6.08
C ALA A 364 5.52 -16.18 6.80
N ALA A 365 4.53 -15.67 6.06
CA ALA A 365 3.31 -15.11 6.63
C ALA A 365 2.50 -16.16 7.44
N THR A 366 2.50 -17.41 6.97
CA THR A 366 1.83 -18.51 7.68
C THR A 366 2.52 -18.83 9.00
N LEU A 367 3.85 -18.88 9.01
CA LEU A 367 4.66 -19.11 10.22
C LEU A 367 4.44 -17.97 11.23
N MET A 368 4.49 -16.71 10.81
CA MET A 368 4.25 -15.56 11.68
C MET A 368 2.82 -15.55 12.27
N THR A 369 1.83 -15.90 11.47
CA THR A 369 0.44 -16.00 11.95
C THR A 369 0.27 -17.17 12.93
N TRP A 370 0.99 -18.27 12.72
CA TRP A 370 0.98 -19.43 13.63
C TRP A 370 1.64 -19.09 14.95
N GLU A 371 2.82 -18.46 14.95
CA GLU A 371 3.53 -17.98 16.14
C GLU A 371 2.64 -17.03 16.95
N ALA A 372 2.07 -16.01 16.33
CA ALA A 372 1.14 -15.08 16.99
C ALA A 372 -0.07 -15.77 17.64
N LYS A 373 -0.53 -16.90 17.09
CA LYS A 373 -1.58 -17.72 17.71
C LYS A 373 -1.10 -18.51 18.90
N LEU A 374 0.13 -19.01 18.88
CA LEU A 374 0.75 -19.70 20.01
C LEU A 374 0.95 -18.74 21.18
N ASP A 375 1.49 -17.54 20.93
CA ASP A 375 1.70 -16.51 21.96
C ASP A 375 0.40 -16.10 22.67
N ARG A 376 -0.71 -16.05 21.93
CA ARG A 376 -2.02 -15.76 22.53
C ARG A 376 -2.58 -16.90 23.40
N ARG A 377 -2.11 -18.14 23.21
CA ARG A 377 -2.52 -19.34 23.96
C ARG A 377 -1.57 -19.68 25.09
N GLY A 378 -0.33 -19.16 25.05
CA GLY A 378 0.67 -19.39 26.09
C GLY A 378 0.35 -18.64 27.38
N PRO A 379 0.94 -19.06 28.52
CA PRO A 379 0.84 -18.30 29.76
C PRO A 379 1.44 -16.90 29.54
N LYS A 380 0.69 -15.86 29.90
CA LYS A 380 1.21 -14.49 29.89
C LYS A 380 2.32 -14.41 30.92
N LEU A 381 3.57 -14.35 30.46
CA LEU A 381 4.75 -14.25 31.31
C LEU A 381 5.00 -12.82 31.81
N PHE A 382 4.28 -11.82 31.28
CA PHE A 382 4.32 -10.41 31.75
C PHE A 382 2.97 -9.70 31.49
#